data_6e9fa357d44f020f001a3465bd5743a1
#
_entry.id   6e9fa357d44f020f001a3465bd5743a1
#
_cell.length_a   1.000
_cell.length_b   1.000
_cell.length_c   1.000
_cell.angle_alpha   90.00
_cell.angle_beta   90.00
_cell.angle_gamma   90.00
#
_symmetry.space_group_name_H-M   'P 1'
#
loop_
_entity.id
_entity.type
_entity.pdbx_description
1 polymer ?
#
loop_
_entity_poly.entity_id
_entity_poly.type
_entity_poly.pdbx_seq_one_letter_code
_entity_poly.pdbx_strand_id
1 'polypeptide(L)'
;MRICLVSSSFYPAIFYGGPISSTWDLSKKMGEKGIKMFVSTTNANGKERLRGVNTKKHTKQAENVFVRYYNEQIINFFSIPFIFGIFSDIKKSDIVYIQYLFHYTVLFSLFYSFLLGKKIIICPRGSLSEYTLKDKNTILKKFWLFLVVKPFSKRIFWQASSYLEKQDILNYFPDANVQIVSDGVDFDSFQNQNRVGNKELLKKYIDIDFAQVSEILFSMGRLHDIKRFDVLIHAFNIYVNENKNSKLL
;
A
#
# COMPACT_ATOMS: atom_id res chain seq x y z
N MET A 1 -10.27 -16.79 13.37
CA MET A 1 -9.03 -16.00 13.43
C MET A 1 -9.35 -14.53 13.30
N ARG A 2 -8.71 -13.67 14.11
CA ARG A 2 -8.87 -12.20 14.10
C ARG A 2 -7.53 -11.55 13.78
N ILE A 3 -7.49 -10.71 12.77
CA ILE A 3 -6.30 -9.97 12.36
C ILE A 3 -6.52 -8.49 12.65
N CYS A 4 -5.59 -7.85 13.37
CA CYS A 4 -5.49 -6.41 13.48
C CYS A 4 -4.59 -5.91 12.33
N LEU A 5 -5.18 -5.32 11.30
CA LEU A 5 -4.43 -4.68 10.22
C LEU A 5 -4.17 -3.23 10.60
N VAL A 6 -2.90 -2.84 10.60
CA VAL A 6 -2.45 -1.49 10.91
C VAL A 6 -1.89 -0.83 9.67
N SER A 7 -2.45 0.30 9.31
CA SER A 7 -1.97 1.14 8.21
C SER A 7 -2.11 2.62 8.58
N SER A 8 -1.22 3.47 8.07
CA SER A 8 -1.33 4.93 8.27
C SER A 8 -2.54 5.52 7.56
N SER A 9 -2.94 4.91 6.45
CA SER A 9 -4.11 5.28 5.64
C SER A 9 -4.77 4.04 5.08
N PHE A 10 -6.08 4.11 4.81
CA PHE A 10 -6.87 2.98 4.32
C PHE A 10 -8.01 3.49 3.42
N TYR A 11 -8.63 2.58 2.65
CA TYR A 11 -9.81 2.91 1.84
C TYR A 11 -10.86 3.65 2.69
N PRO A 12 -11.49 4.74 2.19
CA PRO A 12 -11.43 5.28 0.84
C PRO A 12 -10.36 6.36 0.57
N ALA A 13 -9.26 6.41 1.32
CA ALA A 13 -8.19 7.40 1.13
C ALA A 13 -7.35 7.12 -0.14
N ILE A 14 -8.00 7.11 -1.31
CA ILE A 14 -7.39 6.78 -2.62
C ILE A 14 -6.25 7.72 -3.03
N PHE A 15 -6.11 8.87 -2.39
CA PHE A 15 -5.01 9.81 -2.61
C PHE A 15 -3.63 9.13 -2.54
N TYR A 16 -3.49 8.11 -1.71
CA TYR A 16 -2.21 7.40 -1.51
C TYR A 16 -1.95 6.28 -2.53
N GLY A 17 -2.88 6.06 -3.47
CA GLY A 17 -2.68 5.22 -4.64
C GLY A 17 -2.87 3.72 -4.43
N GLY A 18 -2.18 2.92 -5.26
CA GLY A 18 -2.37 1.47 -5.38
C GLY A 18 -2.37 0.67 -4.08
N PRO A 19 -1.47 0.92 -3.12
CA PRO A 19 -1.46 0.18 -1.85
C PRO A 19 -2.77 0.27 -1.05
N ILE A 20 -3.55 1.35 -1.20
CA ILE A 20 -4.86 1.48 -0.55
C ILE A 20 -5.85 0.47 -1.14
N SER A 21 -5.92 0.39 -2.47
CA SER A 21 -6.81 -0.55 -3.16
C SER A 21 -6.40 -2.01 -2.91
N SER A 22 -5.10 -2.34 -3.04
CA SER A 22 -4.63 -3.71 -2.82
C SER A 22 -4.84 -4.17 -1.37
N THR A 23 -4.67 -3.29 -0.37
CA THR A 23 -4.92 -3.62 1.03
C THR A 23 -6.42 -3.77 1.33
N TRP A 24 -7.26 -2.95 0.68
CA TRP A 24 -8.71 -3.09 0.77
C TRP A 24 -9.19 -4.40 0.16
N ASP A 25 -8.74 -4.75 -1.06
CA ASP A 25 -9.13 -5.98 -1.74
C ASP A 25 -8.66 -7.22 -1.00
N LEU A 26 -7.43 -7.20 -0.47
CA LEU A 26 -6.94 -8.24 0.44
C LEU A 26 -7.86 -8.39 1.64
N SER A 27 -8.25 -7.29 2.29
CA SER A 27 -9.11 -7.33 3.48
C SER A 27 -10.48 -7.92 3.16
N LYS A 28 -11.08 -7.57 2.02
CA LYS A 28 -12.34 -8.15 1.55
C LYS A 28 -12.21 -9.66 1.32
N LYS A 29 -11.21 -10.08 0.55
CA LYS A 29 -11.02 -11.51 0.24
C LYS A 29 -10.71 -12.35 1.48
N MET A 30 -9.98 -11.81 2.45
CA MET A 30 -9.80 -12.48 3.74
C MET A 30 -11.11 -12.54 4.54
N GLY A 31 -11.92 -11.49 4.50
CA GLY A 31 -13.25 -11.44 5.13
C GLY A 31 -14.19 -12.49 4.54
N GLU A 32 -14.27 -12.61 3.22
CA GLU A 32 -15.05 -13.62 2.50
C GLU A 32 -14.63 -15.06 2.88
N LYS A 33 -13.35 -15.26 3.22
CA LYS A 33 -12.81 -16.54 3.74
C LYS A 33 -13.03 -16.74 5.26
N GLY A 34 -13.86 -15.93 5.90
CA GLY A 34 -14.22 -16.06 7.32
C GLY A 34 -13.19 -15.50 8.30
N ILE A 35 -12.16 -14.80 7.84
CA ILE A 35 -11.16 -14.14 8.69
C ILE A 35 -11.70 -12.77 9.12
N LYS A 36 -11.79 -12.51 10.42
CA LYS A 36 -12.22 -11.21 10.93
C LYS A 36 -11.08 -10.21 10.85
N MET A 37 -11.21 -9.24 9.96
CA MET A 37 -10.27 -8.15 9.75
C MET A 37 -10.68 -6.92 10.55
N PHE A 38 -9.87 -6.51 11.52
CA PHE A 38 -10.01 -5.27 12.26
C PHE A 38 -8.94 -4.30 11.78
N VAL A 39 -9.35 -3.32 10.99
CA VAL A 39 -8.43 -2.34 10.43
C VAL A 39 -8.37 -1.12 11.35
N SER A 40 -7.16 -0.81 11.82
CA SER A 40 -6.85 0.37 12.63
C SER A 40 -6.00 1.32 11.81
N THR A 41 -6.58 2.46 11.42
CA THR A 41 -5.98 3.44 10.51
C THR A 41 -6.26 4.87 10.98
N THR A 42 -5.68 5.87 10.31
CA THR A 42 -6.06 7.28 10.52
C THR A 42 -7.07 7.75 9.46
N ASN A 43 -7.72 8.88 9.71
CA ASN A 43 -8.60 9.50 8.72
C ASN A 43 -7.86 10.44 7.75
N ALA A 44 -6.55 10.29 7.60
CA ALA A 44 -5.74 11.07 6.67
C ALA A 44 -6.11 10.80 5.20
N ASN A 45 -6.18 11.84 4.37
CA ASN A 45 -6.43 11.78 2.93
C ASN A 45 -5.74 12.93 2.20
N GLY A 46 -4.40 12.85 2.11
CA GLY A 46 -3.58 13.91 1.53
C GLY A 46 -3.56 15.17 2.39
N LYS A 47 -3.98 16.30 1.83
CA LYS A 47 -4.11 17.57 2.56
C LYS A 47 -5.42 17.67 3.36
N GLU A 48 -6.34 16.76 3.13
CA GLU A 48 -7.67 16.73 3.76
C GLU A 48 -7.81 15.54 4.69
N ARG A 49 -8.91 15.50 5.41
CA ARG A 49 -9.32 14.34 6.22
C ARG A 49 -10.53 13.69 5.60
N LEU A 50 -10.59 12.36 5.71
CA LEU A 50 -11.80 11.63 5.34
C LEU A 50 -13.00 12.13 6.17
N ARG A 51 -14.07 12.48 5.48
CA ARG A 51 -15.36 12.86 6.09
C ARG A 51 -16.30 11.65 6.12
N GLY A 52 -17.21 11.61 7.06
CA GLY A 52 -18.21 10.54 7.16
C GLY A 52 -17.70 9.19 7.67
N VAL A 53 -16.42 9.07 8.04
CA VAL A 53 -15.85 7.84 8.61
C VAL A 53 -15.97 7.81 10.13
N ASN A 54 -16.07 6.61 10.72
CA ASN A 54 -16.20 6.49 12.17
C ASN A 54 -14.85 6.53 12.87
N THR A 55 -14.62 7.55 13.69
CA THR A 55 -13.37 7.76 14.42
C THR A 55 -13.36 7.19 15.84
N LYS A 56 -14.52 6.75 16.35
CA LYS A 56 -14.66 6.29 17.75
C LYS A 56 -14.59 4.78 17.89
N LYS A 57 -15.14 4.04 16.93
CA LYS A 57 -15.24 2.56 16.99
C LYS A 57 -15.07 1.93 15.61
N HIS A 58 -14.76 0.64 15.60
CA HIS A 58 -14.79 -0.17 14.38
C HIS A 58 -16.22 -0.27 13.85
N THR A 59 -16.38 -0.02 12.55
CA THR A 59 -17.64 -0.18 11.82
C THR A 59 -17.45 -1.15 10.67
N LYS A 60 -18.46 -1.96 10.42
CA LYS A 60 -18.46 -2.94 9.32
C LYS A 60 -18.44 -2.20 7.99
N GLN A 61 -17.47 -2.51 7.14
CA GLN A 61 -17.32 -1.94 5.79
C GLN A 61 -17.53 -2.99 4.69
N ALA A 62 -17.26 -4.26 5.02
CA ALA A 62 -17.53 -5.42 4.16
C ALA A 62 -17.76 -6.65 5.04
N GLU A 63 -17.96 -7.81 4.44
CA GLU A 63 -18.11 -9.06 5.18
C GLU A 63 -16.86 -9.33 6.00
N ASN A 64 -17.02 -9.51 7.33
CA ASN A 64 -15.95 -9.71 8.30
C ASN A 64 -14.84 -8.64 8.30
N VAL A 65 -15.06 -7.47 7.66
CA VAL A 65 -14.12 -6.34 7.64
C VAL A 65 -14.69 -5.18 8.44
N PHE A 66 -13.97 -4.79 9.49
CA PHE A 66 -14.34 -3.73 10.42
C PHE A 66 -13.22 -2.68 10.46
N VAL A 67 -13.53 -1.42 10.19
CA VAL A 67 -12.54 -0.34 10.10
C VAL A 67 -12.80 0.73 11.13
N ARG A 68 -11.75 1.15 11.82
CA ARG A 68 -11.74 2.33 12.69
C ARG A 68 -10.73 3.34 12.17
N TYR A 69 -11.19 4.57 11.93
CA TYR A 69 -10.35 5.68 11.49
C TYR A 69 -10.02 6.57 12.68
N TYR A 70 -8.85 6.43 13.24
CA TYR A 70 -8.42 7.31 14.34
C TYR A 70 -8.26 8.74 13.83
N ASN A 71 -8.79 9.69 14.59
CA ASN A 71 -8.80 11.09 14.18
C ASN A 71 -7.39 11.64 14.14
N GLU A 72 -6.98 12.10 12.96
CA GLU A 72 -5.75 12.84 12.76
C GLU A 72 -5.81 14.18 13.48
N GLN A 73 -4.71 14.61 14.08
CA GLN A 73 -4.65 15.85 14.85
C GLN A 73 -3.67 16.85 14.21
N ILE A 74 -2.67 17.30 14.91
CA ILE A 74 -1.84 18.47 14.58
C ILE A 74 -1.01 18.28 13.29
N ILE A 75 -0.49 17.09 13.04
CA ILE A 75 0.40 16.76 11.91
C ILE A 75 -0.25 15.67 11.08
N ASN A 76 -0.02 15.69 9.75
CA ASN A 76 -0.49 14.65 8.84
C ASN A 76 -0.20 13.24 9.38
N PHE A 77 -1.20 12.40 9.41
CA PHE A 77 -1.22 11.04 9.95
C PHE A 77 -1.10 10.92 11.47
N PHE A 78 -0.76 11.96 12.22
CA PHE A 78 -0.56 11.84 13.65
C PHE A 78 -1.89 11.83 14.41
N SER A 79 -2.09 10.82 15.25
CA SER A 79 -3.30 10.65 16.06
C SER A 79 -2.96 10.13 17.45
N ILE A 80 -3.14 10.96 18.47
CA ILE A 80 -3.02 10.54 19.88
C ILE A 80 -4.04 9.44 20.22
N PRO A 81 -5.32 9.52 19.78
CA PRO A 81 -6.26 8.43 19.99
C PRO A 81 -5.82 7.09 19.42
N PHE A 82 -5.03 7.08 18.33
CA PHE A 82 -4.45 5.86 17.79
C PHE A 82 -3.49 5.22 18.81
N ILE A 83 -2.60 6.00 19.39
CA ILE A 83 -1.56 5.51 20.32
C ILE A 83 -2.18 4.69 21.46
N PHE A 84 -3.25 5.21 22.07
CA PHE A 84 -3.92 4.53 23.16
C PHE A 84 -4.90 3.44 22.68
N GLY A 85 -5.62 3.70 21.60
CA GLY A 85 -6.66 2.81 21.10
C GLY A 85 -6.12 1.54 20.47
N ILE A 86 -4.96 1.58 19.82
CA ILE A 86 -4.36 0.43 19.15
C ILE A 86 -4.00 -0.70 20.13
N PHE A 87 -3.70 -0.39 21.38
CA PHE A 87 -3.48 -1.40 22.41
C PHE A 87 -4.69 -2.33 22.57
N SER A 88 -5.89 -1.75 22.64
CA SER A 88 -7.13 -2.52 22.76
C SER A 88 -7.42 -3.35 21.51
N ASP A 89 -7.11 -2.81 20.33
CA ASP A 89 -7.34 -3.48 19.04
C ASP A 89 -6.40 -4.69 18.90
N ILE A 90 -5.12 -4.52 19.23
CA ILE A 90 -4.12 -5.60 19.24
C ILE A 90 -4.46 -6.66 20.29
N LYS A 91 -4.87 -6.27 21.50
CA LYS A 91 -5.24 -7.22 22.56
C LYS A 91 -6.31 -8.21 22.11
N LYS A 92 -7.29 -7.74 21.32
CA LYS A 92 -8.42 -8.53 20.80
C LYS A 92 -8.09 -9.36 19.57
N SER A 93 -6.91 -9.21 18.97
CA SER A 93 -6.49 -9.90 17.76
C SER A 93 -5.59 -11.11 18.06
N ASP A 94 -5.50 -12.03 17.11
CA ASP A 94 -4.61 -13.19 17.13
C ASP A 94 -3.29 -12.87 16.42
N ILE A 95 -3.36 -12.04 15.37
CA ILE A 95 -2.24 -11.62 14.52
C ILE A 95 -2.33 -10.10 14.33
N VAL A 96 -1.17 -9.43 14.30
CA VAL A 96 -1.03 -8.01 13.95
C VAL A 96 -0.33 -7.91 12.60
N TYR A 97 -1.00 -7.30 11.62
CA TYR A 97 -0.50 -7.15 10.26
C TYR A 97 -0.26 -5.67 9.96
N ILE A 98 1.02 -5.29 9.85
CA ILE A 98 1.46 -3.90 9.76
C ILE A 98 1.87 -3.59 8.32
N GLN A 99 1.37 -2.48 7.79
CA GLN A 99 1.73 -1.96 6.46
C GLN A 99 2.74 -0.82 6.61
N TYR A 100 3.75 -0.81 5.73
CA TYR A 100 4.85 0.16 5.72
C TYR A 100 5.80 0.04 6.93
N LEU A 101 6.83 0.93 6.99
CA LEU A 101 7.84 0.92 8.06
C LEU A 101 8.05 2.28 8.73
N PHE A 102 8.00 3.37 7.96
CA PHE A 102 8.42 4.69 8.44
C PHE A 102 7.22 5.52 8.92
N HIS A 103 6.54 5.01 9.96
CA HIS A 103 5.42 5.71 10.56
C HIS A 103 5.31 5.40 12.06
N TYR A 104 4.87 6.37 12.88
CA TYR A 104 4.73 6.17 14.34
C TYR A 104 3.77 5.02 14.70
N THR A 105 2.79 4.72 13.83
CA THR A 105 1.86 3.59 14.03
C THR A 105 2.60 2.26 14.09
N VAL A 106 3.73 2.13 13.39
CA VAL A 106 4.59 0.94 13.42
C VAL A 106 5.23 0.78 14.81
N LEU A 107 5.78 1.86 15.36
CA LEU A 107 6.40 1.86 16.68
C LEU A 107 5.45 1.32 17.75
N PHE A 108 4.27 1.94 17.86
CA PHE A 108 3.30 1.55 18.89
C PHE A 108 2.71 0.17 18.64
N SER A 109 2.49 -0.20 17.38
CA SER A 109 2.00 -1.52 17.04
C SER A 109 3.02 -2.63 17.34
N LEU A 110 4.29 -2.42 17.03
CA LEU A 110 5.37 -3.35 17.40
C LEU A 110 5.50 -3.48 18.91
N PHE A 111 5.57 -2.36 19.61
CA PHE A 111 5.71 -2.34 21.06
C PHE A 111 4.56 -3.09 21.76
N TYR A 112 3.31 -2.78 21.43
CA TYR A 112 2.16 -3.45 22.06
C TYR A 112 2.00 -4.90 21.62
N SER A 113 2.34 -5.22 20.36
CA SER A 113 2.34 -6.61 19.89
C SER A 113 3.35 -7.46 20.63
N PHE A 114 4.54 -6.90 20.88
CA PHE A 114 5.58 -7.55 21.67
C PHE A 114 5.13 -7.76 23.13
N LEU A 115 4.62 -6.70 23.75
CA LEU A 115 4.13 -6.75 25.14
C LEU A 115 3.01 -7.78 25.34
N LEU A 116 2.14 -7.93 24.33
CA LEU A 116 0.99 -8.84 24.35
C LEU A 116 1.28 -10.22 23.75
N GLY A 117 2.53 -10.50 23.37
CA GLY A 117 2.93 -11.80 22.80
C GLY A 117 2.25 -12.15 21.47
N LYS A 118 1.89 -11.14 20.65
CA LYS A 118 1.17 -11.36 19.39
C LYS A 118 2.10 -11.76 18.26
N LYS A 119 1.59 -12.55 17.31
CA LYS A 119 2.27 -12.79 16.02
C LYS A 119 2.24 -11.53 15.19
N ILE A 120 3.39 -11.16 14.61
CA ILE A 120 3.55 -9.91 13.86
C ILE A 120 3.90 -10.23 12.42
N ILE A 121 3.14 -9.68 11.49
CA ILE A 121 3.47 -9.68 10.07
C ILE A 121 3.71 -8.23 9.65
N ILE A 122 4.80 -7.96 8.93
CA ILE A 122 5.07 -6.66 8.31
C ILE A 122 5.18 -6.82 6.80
N CYS A 123 4.45 -5.97 6.07
CA CYS A 123 4.60 -5.76 4.64
C CYS A 123 5.20 -4.37 4.40
N PRO A 124 6.48 -4.24 4.02
CA PRO A 124 7.18 -2.95 3.90
C PRO A 124 6.66 -2.08 2.76
N ARG A 125 6.08 -2.67 1.72
CA ARG A 125 5.57 -1.93 0.55
C ARG A 125 6.63 -1.04 -0.10
N GLY A 126 7.83 -1.57 -0.35
CA GLY A 126 8.94 -0.85 -0.95
C GLY A 126 9.63 0.16 -0.02
N SER A 127 9.28 0.18 1.28
CA SER A 127 9.91 1.11 2.23
C SER A 127 11.43 0.93 2.36
N LEU A 128 11.94 -0.27 2.11
CA LEU A 128 13.36 -0.60 2.20
C LEU A 128 14.11 -0.50 0.87
N SER A 129 13.44 -0.14 -0.21
CA SER A 129 14.08 0.04 -1.50
C SER A 129 15.15 1.12 -1.46
N GLU A 130 16.18 0.94 -2.26
CA GLU A 130 17.29 1.91 -2.37
C GLU A 130 16.77 3.31 -2.72
N TYR A 131 15.77 3.39 -3.62
CA TYR A 131 15.12 4.65 -3.98
C TYR A 131 14.49 5.32 -2.75
N THR A 132 13.70 4.59 -1.96
CA THR A 132 13.04 5.15 -0.77
C THR A 132 14.05 5.58 0.30
N LEU A 133 15.14 4.82 0.46
CA LEU A 133 16.12 5.10 1.50
C LEU A 133 17.13 6.18 1.13
N LYS A 134 17.42 6.37 -0.17
CA LYS A 134 18.27 7.47 -0.66
C LYS A 134 17.54 8.81 -0.77
N ASP A 135 16.22 8.81 -0.77
CA ASP A 135 15.42 10.03 -0.71
C ASP A 135 15.57 10.72 0.67
N LYS A 136 14.96 11.90 0.83
CA LYS A 136 15.04 12.76 2.02
C LYS A 136 15.11 11.97 3.35
N ASN A 137 15.98 12.44 4.26
CA ASN A 137 16.12 11.92 5.63
C ASN A 137 16.71 10.49 5.75
N THR A 138 17.62 10.08 4.89
CA THR A 138 18.28 8.77 4.94
C THR A 138 18.82 8.38 6.33
N ILE A 139 19.48 9.30 7.02
CA ILE A 139 20.05 9.06 8.36
C ILE A 139 18.93 8.77 9.36
N LEU A 140 17.87 9.57 9.34
CA LEU A 140 16.73 9.39 10.25
C LEU A 140 16.00 8.07 9.99
N LYS A 141 15.86 7.67 8.71
CA LYS A 141 15.27 6.36 8.35
C LYS A 141 16.12 5.20 8.86
N LYS A 142 17.46 5.25 8.69
CA LYS A 142 18.37 4.21 9.22
C LYS A 142 18.33 4.15 10.74
N PHE A 143 18.31 5.30 11.42
CA PHE A 143 18.16 5.37 12.86
C PHE A 143 16.83 4.79 13.34
N TRP A 144 15.73 5.08 12.64
CA TRP A 144 14.42 4.48 12.88
C TRP A 144 14.45 2.96 12.75
N LEU A 145 15.03 2.42 11.68
CA LEU A 145 15.16 0.97 11.48
C LEU A 145 15.93 0.32 12.62
N PHE A 146 17.02 0.97 13.07
CA PHE A 146 17.85 0.47 14.16
C PHE A 146 17.12 0.47 15.51
N LEU A 147 16.43 1.57 15.86
CA LEU A 147 15.79 1.71 17.18
C LEU A 147 14.39 1.06 17.24
N VAL A 148 13.61 1.17 16.16
CA VAL A 148 12.20 0.80 16.19
C VAL A 148 11.97 -0.61 15.65
N VAL A 149 12.66 -1.00 14.58
CA VAL A 149 12.35 -2.25 13.88
C VAL A 149 13.30 -3.38 14.28
N LYS A 150 14.60 -3.09 14.34
CA LYS A 150 15.64 -4.09 14.61
C LYS A 150 15.43 -4.87 15.93
N PRO A 151 15.02 -4.25 17.04
CA PRO A 151 14.79 -4.98 18.29
C PRO A 151 13.73 -6.10 18.19
N PHE A 152 12.80 -5.97 17.25
CA PHE A 152 11.71 -6.92 17.02
C PHE A 152 11.92 -7.81 15.78
N SER A 153 12.94 -7.57 14.97
CA SER A 153 13.11 -8.15 13.63
C SER A 153 13.04 -9.68 13.60
N LYS A 154 13.61 -10.36 14.61
CA LYS A 154 13.59 -11.83 14.73
C LYS A 154 12.19 -12.40 15.06
N ARG A 155 11.25 -11.58 15.51
CA ARG A 155 9.86 -11.98 15.84
C ARG A 155 8.86 -11.58 14.76
N ILE A 156 9.33 -10.87 13.73
CA ILE A 156 8.52 -10.41 12.61
C ILE A 156 8.53 -11.46 11.51
N PHE A 157 7.36 -11.83 11.03
CA PHE A 157 7.19 -12.50 9.74
C PHE A 157 7.10 -11.42 8.66
N TRP A 158 8.05 -11.43 7.75
CA TRP A 158 8.11 -10.41 6.71
C TRP A 158 7.40 -10.90 5.46
N GLN A 159 6.47 -10.12 4.96
CA GLN A 159 5.87 -10.33 3.66
C GLN A 159 6.55 -9.41 2.64
N ALA A 160 7.18 -10.00 1.64
CA ALA A 160 7.69 -9.29 0.47
C ALA A 160 6.71 -9.47 -0.70
N SER A 161 6.43 -8.40 -1.45
CA SER A 161 5.59 -8.46 -2.65
C SER A 161 6.31 -9.03 -3.87
N SER A 162 7.65 -9.06 -3.84
CA SER A 162 8.51 -9.52 -4.93
C SER A 162 9.84 -10.06 -4.41
N TYR A 163 10.59 -10.72 -5.30
CA TYR A 163 11.94 -11.15 -4.99
C TYR A 163 12.88 -9.98 -4.67
N LEU A 164 12.74 -8.86 -5.38
CA LEU A 164 13.53 -7.65 -5.13
C LEU A 164 13.26 -7.11 -3.72
N GLU A 165 12.01 -6.99 -3.32
CA GLU A 165 11.65 -6.55 -1.97
C GLU A 165 12.16 -7.51 -0.89
N LYS A 166 12.18 -8.82 -1.17
CA LYS A 166 12.82 -9.80 -0.27
C LYS A 166 14.31 -9.51 -0.10
N GLN A 167 15.04 -9.21 -1.17
CA GLN A 167 16.44 -8.82 -1.10
C GLN A 167 16.63 -7.53 -0.31
N ASP A 168 15.79 -6.52 -0.54
CA ASP A 168 15.81 -5.27 0.21
C ASP A 168 15.62 -5.51 1.72
N ILE A 169 14.74 -6.41 2.13
CA ILE A 169 14.54 -6.77 3.54
C ILE A 169 15.80 -7.45 4.10
N LEU A 170 16.33 -8.44 3.39
CA LEU A 170 17.50 -9.21 3.85
C LEU A 170 18.78 -8.37 3.94
N ASN A 171 18.92 -7.34 3.12
CA ASN A 171 20.04 -6.39 3.21
C ASN A 171 20.09 -5.64 4.55
N TYR A 172 18.94 -5.37 5.16
CA TYR A 172 18.85 -4.69 6.46
C TYR A 172 18.65 -5.64 7.64
N PHE A 173 18.05 -6.79 7.39
CA PHE A 173 17.72 -7.82 8.39
C PHE A 173 18.10 -9.21 7.85
N PRO A 174 19.40 -9.57 7.86
CA PRO A 174 19.88 -10.82 7.26
C PRO A 174 19.21 -12.10 7.81
N ASP A 175 18.84 -12.09 9.10
CA ASP A 175 18.17 -13.20 9.78
C ASP A 175 16.63 -13.14 9.69
N ALA A 176 16.05 -12.27 8.84
CA ALA A 176 14.61 -12.09 8.77
C ALA A 176 13.91 -13.32 8.15
N ASN A 177 12.80 -13.73 8.75
CA ASN A 177 11.92 -14.74 8.15
C ASN A 177 11.03 -14.06 7.09
N VAL A 178 11.41 -14.17 5.81
CA VAL A 178 10.77 -13.48 4.68
C VAL A 178 10.06 -14.47 3.77
N GLN A 179 8.76 -14.26 3.60
CA GLN A 179 7.92 -14.96 2.63
C GLN A 179 7.52 -14.02 1.49
N ILE A 180 7.66 -14.48 0.24
CA ILE A 180 7.16 -13.74 -0.91
C ILE A 180 5.66 -14.04 -1.07
N VAL A 181 4.85 -13.00 -0.97
CA VAL A 181 3.40 -13.05 -1.24
C VAL A 181 3.06 -11.79 -2.03
N SER A 182 2.87 -11.94 -3.33
CA SER A 182 2.53 -10.84 -4.24
C SER A 182 1.14 -10.27 -3.94
N ASP A 183 0.94 -9.00 -4.26
CA ASP A 183 -0.38 -8.39 -4.21
C ASP A 183 -1.30 -9.06 -5.26
N GLY A 184 -2.52 -9.37 -4.84
CA GLY A 184 -3.56 -9.88 -5.71
C GLY A 184 -4.38 -8.75 -6.34
N VAL A 185 -5.05 -9.07 -7.45
CA VAL A 185 -6.09 -8.23 -8.06
C VAL A 185 -7.39 -9.02 -8.11
N ASP A 186 -8.51 -8.31 -8.01
CA ASP A 186 -9.85 -8.91 -8.18
C ASP A 186 -10.13 -9.12 -9.67
N PHE A 187 -9.62 -10.23 -10.20
CA PHE A 187 -9.70 -10.54 -11.63
C PHE A 187 -11.15 -10.64 -12.13
N ASP A 188 -12.04 -11.19 -11.31
CA ASP A 188 -13.45 -11.36 -11.68
C ASP A 188 -14.17 -10.02 -11.89
N SER A 189 -13.79 -9.01 -11.11
CA SER A 189 -14.33 -7.64 -11.27
C SER A 189 -13.94 -7.01 -12.61
N PHE A 190 -12.80 -7.40 -13.19
CA PHE A 190 -12.35 -6.92 -14.50
C PHE A 190 -12.98 -7.70 -15.67
N GLN A 191 -13.24 -8.99 -15.49
CA GLN A 191 -13.86 -9.81 -16.53
C GLN A 191 -15.32 -9.43 -16.78
N ASN A 192 -16.04 -9.04 -15.74
CA ASN A 192 -17.48 -8.73 -15.80
C ASN A 192 -17.78 -7.28 -16.26
N GLN A 193 -16.75 -6.47 -16.56
CA GLN A 193 -16.98 -5.15 -17.13
C GLN A 193 -17.34 -5.27 -18.61
N ASN A 194 -18.43 -4.61 -19.03
CA ASN A 194 -18.75 -4.45 -20.45
C ASN A 194 -17.56 -3.84 -21.18
N ARG A 195 -16.89 -4.63 -21.99
CA ARG A 195 -15.78 -4.18 -22.83
C ARG A 195 -16.36 -3.30 -23.93
N VAL A 196 -16.49 -2.01 -23.67
CA VAL A 196 -16.64 -1.01 -24.73
C VAL A 196 -15.41 -1.14 -25.62
N GLY A 197 -15.60 -1.23 -26.95
CA GLY A 197 -14.49 -1.41 -27.88
C GLY A 197 -13.39 -0.36 -27.61
N ASN A 198 -12.16 -0.82 -27.35
CA ASN A 198 -11.06 0.02 -26.92
C ASN A 198 -10.87 1.27 -27.78
N LYS A 199 -11.11 1.16 -29.12
CA LYS A 199 -10.99 2.27 -30.07
C LYS A 199 -12.09 3.34 -29.89
N GLU A 200 -13.32 2.95 -29.58
CA GLU A 200 -14.44 3.89 -29.35
C GLU A 200 -14.26 4.63 -28.02
N LEU A 201 -13.77 3.95 -26.98
CA LEU A 201 -13.47 4.59 -25.71
C LEU A 201 -12.33 5.61 -25.86
N LEU A 202 -11.28 5.26 -26.60
CA LEU A 202 -10.13 6.15 -26.82
C LEU A 202 -10.52 7.36 -27.65
N LYS A 203 -11.34 7.21 -28.71
CA LYS A 203 -11.86 8.33 -29.52
C LYS A 203 -12.61 9.38 -28.69
N LYS A 204 -13.23 8.99 -27.58
CA LYS A 204 -13.94 9.90 -26.68
C LYS A 204 -13.01 10.88 -25.94
N TYR A 205 -11.77 10.47 -25.69
CA TYR A 205 -10.81 11.22 -24.88
C TYR A 205 -9.61 11.74 -25.67
N ILE A 206 -9.35 11.19 -26.85
CA ILE A 206 -8.18 11.48 -27.63
C ILE A 206 -8.59 11.66 -29.10
N ASP A 207 -8.35 12.84 -29.65
CA ASP A 207 -8.60 13.15 -31.06
C ASP A 207 -7.47 12.58 -31.93
N ILE A 208 -7.55 11.28 -32.21
CA ILE A 208 -6.58 10.55 -33.05
C ILE A 208 -7.33 9.70 -34.07
N ASP A 209 -6.89 9.78 -35.33
CA ASP A 209 -7.31 8.84 -36.37
C ASP A 209 -6.63 7.46 -36.15
N PHE A 210 -7.33 6.57 -35.50
CA PHE A 210 -6.85 5.20 -35.23
C PHE A 210 -6.68 4.32 -36.47
N ALA A 211 -7.17 4.74 -37.65
CA ALA A 211 -6.97 4.00 -38.89
C ALA A 211 -5.52 4.05 -39.36
N GLN A 212 -4.79 5.12 -39.00
CA GLN A 212 -3.39 5.32 -39.35
C GLN A 212 -2.40 4.89 -38.26
N VAL A 213 -2.89 4.33 -37.15
CA VAL A 213 -2.06 3.92 -36.02
C VAL A 213 -1.83 2.42 -36.07
N SER A 214 -0.59 1.98 -36.25
CA SER A 214 -0.20 0.57 -36.27
C SER A 214 -0.13 -0.03 -34.87
N GLU A 215 0.40 0.74 -33.91
CA GLU A 215 0.64 0.30 -32.55
C GLU A 215 0.31 1.40 -31.54
N ILE A 216 -0.16 0.99 -30.36
CA ILE A 216 -0.44 1.86 -29.23
C ILE A 216 0.36 1.36 -28.03
N LEU A 217 1.27 2.18 -27.55
CA LEU A 217 1.94 1.95 -26.27
C LEU A 217 1.19 2.73 -25.19
N PHE A 218 0.80 2.02 -24.14
CA PHE A 218 0.03 2.61 -23.05
C PHE A 218 0.80 2.54 -21.72
N SER A 219 0.82 3.65 -21.01
CA SER A 219 1.37 3.71 -19.66
C SER A 219 0.48 4.55 -18.76
N MET A 220 0.27 4.09 -17.54
CA MET A 220 -0.58 4.76 -16.57
C MET A 220 0.09 4.83 -15.19
N GLY A 221 0.00 5.99 -14.55
CA GLY A 221 0.50 6.17 -13.20
C GLY A 221 0.37 7.61 -12.71
N ARG A 222 0.72 7.84 -11.44
CA ARG A 222 0.87 9.20 -10.94
C ARG A 222 2.09 9.87 -11.59
N LEU A 223 2.01 11.16 -11.88
CA LEU A 223 3.18 11.93 -12.30
C LEU A 223 4.15 12.06 -11.12
N HIS A 224 5.11 11.17 -11.09
CA HIS A 224 6.12 11.07 -10.04
C HIS A 224 7.37 10.41 -10.60
N ASP A 225 8.55 10.87 -10.20
CA ASP A 225 9.86 10.46 -10.72
C ASP A 225 10.06 8.93 -10.71
N ILE A 226 9.51 8.22 -9.72
CA ILE A 226 9.60 6.77 -9.65
C ILE A 226 8.90 6.06 -10.82
N LYS A 227 7.98 6.73 -11.52
CA LYS A 227 7.26 6.18 -12.69
C LYS A 227 8.03 6.34 -14.00
N ARG A 228 9.07 7.17 -13.97
CA ARG A 228 10.00 7.35 -15.09
C ARG A 228 9.32 7.58 -16.45
N PHE A 229 8.26 8.40 -16.47
CA PHE A 229 7.63 8.80 -17.73
C PHE A 229 8.60 9.55 -18.67
N ASP A 230 9.59 10.23 -18.09
CA ASP A 230 10.72 10.84 -18.80
C ASP A 230 11.46 9.81 -19.67
N VAL A 231 11.82 8.68 -19.08
CA VAL A 231 12.51 7.57 -19.78
C VAL A 231 11.60 6.95 -20.83
N LEU A 232 10.32 6.76 -20.52
CA LEU A 232 9.35 6.20 -21.47
C LEU A 232 9.22 7.10 -22.72
N ILE A 233 9.06 8.42 -22.53
CA ILE A 233 8.95 9.37 -23.64
C ILE A 233 10.23 9.37 -24.48
N HIS A 234 11.40 9.35 -23.84
CA HIS A 234 12.68 9.30 -24.55
C HIS A 234 12.85 8.00 -25.35
N ALA A 235 12.56 6.85 -24.73
CA ALA A 235 12.61 5.56 -25.42
C ALA A 235 11.63 5.50 -26.60
N PHE A 236 10.41 6.05 -26.42
CA PHE A 236 9.42 6.13 -27.48
C PHE A 236 9.88 7.02 -28.65
N ASN A 237 10.56 8.14 -28.38
CA ASN A 237 11.12 8.98 -29.43
C ASN A 237 12.14 8.22 -30.29
N ILE A 238 12.98 7.38 -29.69
CA ILE A 238 13.90 6.50 -30.43
C ILE A 238 13.10 5.51 -31.29
N TYR A 239 12.11 4.86 -30.69
CA TYR A 239 11.28 3.88 -31.37
C TYR A 239 10.51 4.45 -32.57
N VAL A 240 9.94 5.67 -32.45
CA VAL A 240 9.20 6.34 -33.53
C VAL A 240 10.11 6.71 -34.72
N ASN A 241 11.40 7.06 -34.46
CA ASN A 241 12.34 7.33 -35.51
C ASN A 241 12.64 6.10 -36.39
N GLU A 242 12.51 4.91 -35.80
CA GLU A 242 12.66 3.64 -36.51
C GLU A 242 11.34 3.12 -37.09
N ASN A 243 10.18 3.50 -36.51
CA ASN A 243 8.85 3.02 -36.87
C ASN A 243 7.86 4.20 -37.02
N LYS A 244 7.79 4.80 -38.19
CA LYS A 244 7.08 6.07 -38.46
C LYS A 244 5.59 6.15 -38.11
N ASN A 245 4.91 5.02 -37.87
CA ASN A 245 3.45 4.95 -37.65
C ASN A 245 3.07 4.65 -36.17
N SER A 246 3.98 4.83 -35.23
CA SER A 246 3.72 4.55 -33.80
C SER A 246 3.32 5.80 -33.03
N LYS A 247 2.43 5.67 -32.05
CA LYS A 247 1.99 6.76 -31.14
C LYS A 247 2.02 6.30 -29.70
N LEU A 248 2.51 7.16 -28.79
CA LEU A 248 2.47 6.97 -27.34
C LEU A 248 1.20 7.62 -26.77
N LEU A 249 0.47 6.91 -25.92
CA LEU A 249 -0.71 7.37 -25.19
C LEU A 249 -0.48 7.37 -23.68
#